data_816711c0cea9b78cdb3066049dd64ed7
#
_entry.id   816711c0cea9b78cdb3066049dd64ed7
#
_cell.length_a   1.000
_cell.length_b   1.000
_cell.length_c   1.000
_cell.angle_alpha   90.00
_cell.angle_beta   90.00
_cell.angle_gamma   90.00
#
_symmetry.space_group_name_H-M   'P 1'
#
loop_
_entity.id
_entity.type
_entity.pdbx_description
1 polymer ?
#
loop_
_entity_poly.entity_id
_entity_poly.type
_entity_poly.pdbx_seq_one_letter_code
_entity_poly.pdbx_strand_id
1 'polypeptide(L)'
;PEALGVLMFNMERGVNLPEIQEFLRDCPDIQPFDVILGNELDDGCARSGNKNTARELAQAFGLNYAWGLEFIELVNDENAKGFHGNAVFSRWPIRRAGVIRLPEQYNWYFDRQKRIGGRLAVFAELDVGGQPVGAVSIHLENRTHGEGRKAQMAAILEAVRKELPDMPLILGGDLNTNTFDGRAKEDI
;
A
#
# COMPACT_ATOMS: atom_id res chain seq x y z
N PRO A 1 15.98 -13.01 -13.07
CA PRO A 1 14.84 -13.30 -13.92
C PRO A 1 14.85 -12.40 -15.16
N GLU A 2 14.26 -12.87 -16.27
CA GLU A 2 14.10 -12.06 -17.49
C GLU A 2 12.96 -11.03 -17.34
N ALA A 3 12.00 -11.29 -16.45
CA ALA A 3 10.87 -10.43 -16.13
C ALA A 3 10.45 -10.61 -14.66
N LEU A 4 9.79 -9.60 -14.10
CA LEU A 4 9.15 -9.64 -12.80
C LEU A 4 7.64 -9.48 -12.95
N GLY A 5 6.89 -10.40 -12.35
CA GLY A 5 5.45 -10.25 -12.19
C GLY A 5 5.13 -9.30 -11.04
N VAL A 6 4.44 -8.20 -11.32
CA VAL A 6 4.09 -7.19 -10.30
C VAL A 6 2.58 -6.99 -10.26
N LEU A 7 2.02 -7.10 -9.06
CA LEU A 7 0.61 -6.77 -8.80
C LEU A 7 0.51 -5.48 -7.99
N MET A 8 -0.47 -4.65 -8.33
CA MET A 8 -0.90 -3.51 -7.53
C MET A 8 -2.32 -3.81 -7.06
N PHE A 9 -2.52 -3.88 -5.74
CA PHE A 9 -3.78 -4.39 -5.22
C PHE A 9 -4.21 -3.65 -3.94
N ASN A 10 -5.32 -2.92 -4.01
CA ASN A 10 -6.02 -2.43 -2.83
C ASN A 10 -6.89 -3.58 -2.30
N MET A 11 -6.64 -4.00 -1.05
CA MET A 11 -7.22 -5.22 -0.46
C MET A 11 -8.40 -4.93 0.46
N GLU A 12 -8.93 -3.72 0.41
CA GLU A 12 -10.10 -3.32 1.20
C GLU A 12 -9.99 -3.78 2.68
N ARG A 13 -8.88 -3.39 3.32
CA ARG A 13 -8.57 -3.68 4.74
C ARG A 13 -8.30 -5.16 5.03
N GLY A 14 -8.33 -6.02 4.01
CA GLY A 14 -8.25 -7.47 4.16
C GLY A 14 -9.49 -8.09 4.78
N VAL A 15 -10.66 -7.45 4.64
CA VAL A 15 -11.93 -7.97 5.15
C VAL A 15 -12.28 -9.32 4.50
N ASN A 16 -12.03 -9.43 3.20
CA ASN A 16 -12.26 -10.65 2.40
C ASN A 16 -10.94 -11.40 2.14
N LEU A 17 -10.08 -11.51 3.15
CA LEU A 17 -8.75 -12.10 2.98
C LEU A 17 -8.75 -13.52 2.42
N PRO A 18 -9.65 -14.45 2.82
CA PRO A 18 -9.72 -15.79 2.25
C PRO A 18 -9.98 -15.77 0.73
N GLU A 19 -10.93 -14.95 0.29
CA GLU A 19 -11.31 -14.80 -1.13
C GLU A 19 -10.19 -14.16 -1.92
N ILE A 20 -9.48 -13.19 -1.34
CA ILE A 20 -8.28 -12.60 -1.94
C ILE A 20 -7.19 -13.66 -2.13
N GLN A 21 -6.97 -14.51 -1.13
CA GLN A 21 -5.98 -15.58 -1.22
C GLN A 21 -6.36 -16.63 -2.28
N GLU A 22 -7.63 -16.98 -2.38
CA GLU A 22 -8.15 -17.87 -3.43
C GLU A 22 -7.94 -17.26 -4.82
N PHE A 23 -8.35 -16.01 -5.01
CA PHE A 23 -8.15 -15.28 -6.25
C PHE A 23 -6.66 -15.22 -6.66
N LEU A 24 -5.78 -14.86 -5.73
CA LEU A 24 -4.34 -14.78 -6.01
C LEU A 24 -3.73 -16.14 -6.35
N ARG A 25 -4.29 -17.24 -5.85
CA ARG A 25 -3.83 -18.60 -6.12
C ARG A 25 -4.33 -19.13 -7.46
N ASP A 26 -5.58 -18.88 -7.76
CA ASP A 26 -6.32 -19.62 -8.78
C ASP A 26 -6.52 -18.84 -10.08
N CYS A 27 -6.28 -17.53 -10.10
CA CYS A 27 -6.40 -16.71 -11.31
C CYS A 27 -5.15 -16.84 -12.19
N PRO A 28 -5.25 -17.48 -13.37
CA PRO A 28 -4.09 -17.68 -14.22
C PRO A 28 -3.55 -16.39 -14.85
N ASP A 29 -4.39 -15.37 -14.97
CA ASP A 29 -4.01 -14.12 -15.65
C ASP A 29 -3.03 -13.27 -14.82
N ILE A 30 -2.94 -13.54 -13.51
CA ILE A 30 -2.04 -12.81 -12.61
C ILE A 30 -0.82 -13.64 -12.16
N GLN A 31 -0.74 -14.90 -12.57
CA GLN A 31 0.36 -15.79 -12.20
C GLN A 31 1.39 -15.88 -13.34
N PRO A 32 2.69 -16.01 -13.00
CA PRO A 32 3.26 -15.89 -11.66
C PRO A 32 3.46 -14.43 -11.26
N PHE A 33 3.29 -14.11 -9.99
CA PHE A 33 3.68 -12.82 -9.43
C PHE A 33 4.88 -12.96 -8.49
N ASP A 34 5.73 -11.94 -8.48
CA ASP A 34 6.94 -11.86 -7.66
C ASP A 34 6.88 -10.78 -6.60
N VAL A 35 6.17 -9.69 -6.91
CA VAL A 35 6.01 -8.52 -6.03
C VAL A 35 4.55 -8.10 -5.99
N ILE A 36 4.05 -7.76 -4.79
CA ILE A 36 2.73 -7.14 -4.63
C ILE A 36 2.93 -5.79 -3.94
N LEU A 37 2.42 -4.73 -4.56
CA LEU A 37 2.27 -3.41 -3.95
C LEU A 37 0.86 -3.33 -3.37
N GLY A 38 0.74 -3.62 -2.06
CA GLY A 38 -0.54 -3.79 -1.38
C GLY A 38 -0.97 -2.53 -0.64
N ASN A 39 -2.22 -2.14 -0.82
CA ASN A 39 -2.85 -1.07 -0.05
C ASN A 39 -3.99 -1.63 0.81
N GLU A 40 -4.30 -0.89 1.87
CA GLU A 40 -5.37 -1.21 2.81
C GLU A 40 -5.26 -2.61 3.44
N LEU A 41 -4.33 -2.74 4.35
CA LEU A 41 -4.09 -3.95 5.13
C LEU A 41 -4.18 -3.64 6.62
N ASP A 42 -5.16 -4.23 7.28
CA ASP A 42 -5.37 -4.07 8.72
C ASP A 42 -4.47 -4.98 9.55
N ASP A 43 -4.16 -4.52 10.76
CA ASP A 43 -3.55 -5.32 11.83
C ASP A 43 -4.35 -5.13 13.12
N GLY A 44 -5.01 -6.21 13.56
CA GLY A 44 -5.76 -6.25 14.80
C GLY A 44 -7.12 -5.55 14.79
N CYS A 45 -7.66 -5.18 13.61
CA CYS A 45 -9.00 -4.62 13.50
C CYS A 45 -10.06 -5.73 13.47
N ALA A 46 -11.15 -5.56 14.23
CA ALA A 46 -12.20 -6.56 14.31
C ALA A 46 -12.90 -6.78 12.95
N ARG A 47 -13.06 -5.74 12.12
CA ARG A 47 -13.60 -5.82 10.76
C ARG A 47 -12.85 -6.80 9.85
N SER A 48 -11.58 -7.03 10.12
CA SER A 48 -10.72 -7.99 9.42
C SER A 48 -10.35 -9.21 10.29
N GLY A 49 -11.23 -9.55 11.27
CA GLY A 49 -11.10 -10.73 12.13
C GLY A 49 -9.98 -10.64 13.17
N ASN A 50 -9.56 -9.44 13.56
CA ASN A 50 -8.44 -9.18 14.48
C ASN A 50 -7.10 -9.78 14.01
N LYS A 51 -6.95 -9.95 12.70
CA LYS A 51 -5.76 -10.55 12.10
C LYS A 51 -4.74 -9.47 11.70
N ASN A 52 -3.49 -9.86 11.59
CA ASN A 52 -2.51 -9.13 10.80
C ASN A 52 -2.61 -9.62 9.36
N THR A 53 -3.38 -8.89 8.54
CA THR A 53 -3.74 -9.32 7.19
C THR A 53 -2.53 -9.39 6.26
N ALA A 54 -1.54 -8.51 6.45
CA ALA A 54 -0.30 -8.56 5.70
C ALA A 54 0.51 -9.82 6.02
N ARG A 55 0.64 -10.18 7.29
CA ARG A 55 1.35 -11.39 7.71
C ARG A 55 0.65 -12.64 7.18
N GLU A 56 -0.67 -12.72 7.31
CA GLU A 56 -1.46 -13.86 6.84
C GLU A 56 -1.29 -14.06 5.32
N LEU A 57 -1.31 -12.96 4.55
CA LEU A 57 -1.08 -13.01 3.12
C LEU A 57 0.35 -13.47 2.78
N ALA A 58 1.35 -12.90 3.45
CA ALA A 58 2.75 -13.26 3.25
C ALA A 58 2.99 -14.75 3.53
N GLN A 59 2.43 -15.28 4.61
CA GLN A 59 2.54 -16.69 4.97
C GLN A 59 1.85 -17.61 3.96
N ALA A 60 0.68 -17.23 3.44
CA ALA A 60 -0.07 -18.03 2.47
C ALA A 60 0.69 -18.25 1.15
N PHE A 61 1.57 -17.32 0.77
CA PHE A 61 2.30 -17.35 -0.50
C PHE A 61 3.82 -17.46 -0.33
N GLY A 62 4.31 -17.61 0.90
CA GLY A 62 5.75 -17.70 1.17
C GLY A 62 6.53 -16.43 0.80
N LEU A 63 5.91 -15.25 0.98
CA LEU A 63 6.49 -13.97 0.64
C LEU A 63 7.18 -13.33 1.84
N ASN A 64 8.24 -12.58 1.59
CA ASN A 64 8.73 -11.56 2.49
C ASN A 64 7.81 -10.35 2.41
N TYR A 65 7.70 -9.56 3.49
CA TYR A 65 6.91 -8.34 3.44
C TYR A 65 7.46 -7.23 4.34
N ALA A 66 7.19 -6.00 3.96
CA ALA A 66 7.36 -4.81 4.78
C ALA A 66 6.03 -4.07 4.83
N TRP A 67 5.51 -3.85 6.03
CA TRP A 67 4.25 -3.17 6.27
C TRP A 67 4.48 -1.84 6.97
N GLY A 68 3.78 -0.78 6.52
CA GLY A 68 3.86 0.55 7.08
C GLY A 68 2.54 1.00 7.67
N LEU A 69 2.57 1.48 8.93
CA LEU A 69 1.41 2.00 9.64
C LEU A 69 0.97 3.35 9.05
N GLU A 70 -0.18 3.37 8.42
CA GLU A 70 -0.83 4.57 7.87
C GLU A 70 -1.71 5.25 8.92
N PHE A 71 -2.63 4.48 9.52
CA PHE A 71 -3.58 4.97 10.52
C PHE A 71 -3.69 4.06 11.74
N ILE A 72 -3.88 4.69 12.88
CA ILE A 72 -4.44 4.06 14.08
C ILE A 72 -5.95 4.28 14.01
N GLU A 73 -6.69 3.19 13.87
CA GLU A 73 -8.14 3.22 13.87
C GLU A 73 -8.66 3.47 15.28
N LEU A 74 -9.44 4.51 15.45
CA LEU A 74 -10.16 4.80 16.67
C LEU A 74 -11.56 4.17 16.58
N VAL A 75 -12.31 4.21 17.66
CA VAL A 75 -13.61 3.53 17.75
C VAL A 75 -14.61 4.06 16.71
N ASN A 76 -15.17 3.17 15.92
CA ASN A 76 -16.48 3.31 15.30
C ASN A 76 -17.32 2.09 15.73
N ASP A 77 -18.62 2.10 15.40
CA ASP A 77 -19.58 1.07 15.77
C ASP A 77 -19.23 -0.33 15.25
N GLU A 78 -18.35 -0.43 14.25
CA GLU A 78 -17.89 -1.66 13.61
C GLU A 78 -16.51 -2.11 14.13
N ASN A 79 -16.08 -1.49 15.22
CA ASN A 79 -15.03 -1.97 15.99
C ASN A 79 -13.65 -1.85 15.60
N ALA A 80 -13.26 -0.86 15.14
CA ALA A 80 -11.89 -0.81 14.81
C ALA A 80 -11.04 -0.15 15.88
N LYS A 81 -10.62 -0.88 16.85
CA LYS A 81 -9.34 -0.58 17.49
C LYS A 81 -8.30 -1.46 16.81
N GLY A 82 -7.35 -0.86 16.12
CA GLY A 82 -6.29 -1.57 15.43
C GLY A 82 -5.52 -0.64 14.53
N PHE A 83 -4.77 -1.21 13.65
CA PHE A 83 -3.86 -0.50 12.78
C PHE A 83 -4.24 -0.76 11.33
N HIS A 84 -4.04 0.25 10.51
CA HIS A 84 -4.31 0.19 9.08
C HIS A 84 -3.10 0.69 8.31
N GLY A 85 -2.73 0.00 7.24
CA GLY A 85 -1.53 0.36 6.51
C GLY A 85 -1.41 -0.23 5.13
N ASN A 86 -0.22 -0.08 4.58
CA ASN A 86 0.15 -0.56 3.25
C ASN A 86 1.38 -1.45 3.34
N ALA A 87 1.63 -2.27 2.32
CA ALA A 87 2.77 -3.17 2.32
C ALA A 87 3.41 -3.33 0.93
N VAL A 88 4.67 -3.70 0.95
CA VAL A 88 5.37 -4.32 -0.18
C VAL A 88 5.58 -5.78 0.18
N PHE A 89 5.13 -6.69 -0.68
CA PHE A 89 5.41 -8.12 -0.59
C PHE A 89 6.34 -8.53 -1.70
N SER A 90 7.24 -9.47 -1.41
CA SER A 90 8.22 -9.92 -2.39
C SER A 90 8.58 -11.38 -2.19
N ARG A 91 8.69 -12.12 -3.28
CA ARG A 91 9.34 -13.44 -3.31
C ARG A 91 10.82 -13.34 -2.97
N TRP A 92 11.42 -12.20 -3.28
CA TRP A 92 12.83 -11.92 -3.06
C TRP A 92 13.08 -11.35 -1.67
N PRO A 93 14.27 -11.55 -1.10
CA PRO A 93 14.62 -10.96 0.19
C PRO A 93 14.51 -9.42 0.15
N ILE A 94 13.99 -8.85 1.24
CA ILE A 94 13.98 -7.41 1.47
C ILE A 94 15.24 -7.06 2.25
N ARG A 95 16.15 -6.28 1.64
CA ARG A 95 17.39 -5.83 2.28
C ARG A 95 17.14 -4.72 3.28
N ARG A 96 16.25 -3.80 2.92
CA ARG A 96 15.81 -2.71 3.77
C ARG A 96 14.45 -2.20 3.33
N ALA A 97 13.70 -1.60 4.26
CA ALA A 97 12.43 -1.00 3.97
C ALA A 97 12.18 0.21 4.89
N GLY A 98 11.24 1.04 4.53
CA GLY A 98 10.82 2.18 5.32
C GLY A 98 9.52 2.78 4.81
N VAL A 99 9.13 3.88 5.46
CA VAL A 99 7.92 4.63 5.12
C VAL A 99 8.27 6.05 4.72
N ILE A 100 7.56 6.55 3.72
CA ILE A 100 7.58 7.95 3.29
C ILE A 100 6.26 8.56 3.73
N ARG A 101 6.27 9.42 4.75
CA ARG A 101 5.10 10.15 5.20
C ARG A 101 4.77 11.24 4.18
N LEU A 102 3.50 11.32 3.79
CA LEU A 102 3.04 12.26 2.78
C LEU A 102 2.50 13.54 3.44
N PRO A 103 2.57 14.68 2.75
CA PRO A 103 1.95 15.92 3.22
C PRO A 103 0.47 15.70 3.52
N GLU A 104 0.04 16.12 4.71
CA GLU A 104 -1.36 16.00 5.13
C GLU A 104 -2.25 16.83 4.20
N GLN A 105 -3.31 16.20 3.71
CA GLN A 105 -4.31 16.82 2.86
C GLN A 105 -5.70 16.80 3.49
N TYR A 106 -5.89 15.94 4.49
CA TYR A 106 -7.15 15.78 5.20
C TYR A 106 -6.93 15.30 6.63
N ASN A 107 -7.64 15.91 7.57
CA ASN A 107 -7.57 15.52 8.98
C ASN A 107 -8.63 14.46 9.31
N TRP A 108 -8.23 13.21 9.27
CA TRP A 108 -9.10 12.06 9.50
C TRP A 108 -9.63 11.94 10.93
N TYR A 109 -9.10 12.68 11.90
CA TYR A 109 -9.61 12.68 13.26
C TYR A 109 -11.04 13.26 13.34
N PHE A 110 -11.40 14.13 12.44
CA PHE A 110 -12.74 14.73 12.36
C PHE A 110 -13.67 14.05 11.37
N ASP A 111 -13.22 13.00 10.71
CA ASP A 111 -14.05 12.21 9.81
C ASP A 111 -15.02 11.31 10.59
N ARG A 112 -16.06 10.81 9.90
CA ARG A 112 -16.97 9.79 10.43
C ARG A 112 -16.20 8.53 10.83
N GLN A 113 -15.24 8.11 10.02
CA GLN A 113 -14.27 7.07 10.37
C GLN A 113 -13.07 7.72 11.07
N LYS A 114 -13.21 7.96 12.35
CA LYS A 114 -12.19 8.62 13.16
C LYS A 114 -10.91 7.80 13.26
N ARG A 115 -9.79 8.38 12.86
CA ARG A 115 -8.46 7.75 12.93
C ARG A 115 -7.34 8.78 13.05
N ILE A 116 -6.19 8.35 13.57
CA ILE A 116 -4.99 9.16 13.72
C ILE A 116 -3.94 8.63 12.76
N GLY A 117 -3.26 9.50 12.05
CA GLY A 117 -2.23 9.20 11.08
C GLY A 117 -2.42 9.97 9.80
N GLY A 118 -1.82 9.51 8.73
CA GLY A 118 -1.90 10.14 7.42
C GLY A 118 -1.32 9.25 6.35
N ARG A 119 -1.58 9.59 5.13
CA ARG A 119 -1.14 8.84 3.95
C ARG A 119 0.37 8.64 3.93
N LEU A 120 0.79 7.52 3.39
CA LEU A 120 2.19 7.16 3.23
C LEU A 120 2.42 6.31 1.99
N ALA A 121 3.69 6.20 1.60
CA ALA A 121 4.18 5.12 0.76
C ALA A 121 5.11 4.22 1.58
N VAL A 122 5.09 2.92 1.29
CA VAL A 122 6.05 1.95 1.81
C VAL A 122 7.08 1.68 0.74
N PHE A 123 8.36 1.87 1.02
CA PHE A 123 9.42 1.48 0.12
C PHE A 123 10.18 0.25 0.64
N ALA A 124 10.69 -0.54 -0.28
CA ALA A 124 11.56 -1.67 -0.01
C ALA A 124 12.66 -1.78 -1.06
N GLU A 125 13.87 -2.10 -0.64
CA GLU A 125 14.97 -2.53 -1.49
C GLU A 125 14.98 -4.06 -1.52
N LEU A 126 14.73 -4.63 -2.69
CA LEU A 126 14.65 -6.06 -2.92
C LEU A 126 15.98 -6.58 -3.46
N ASP A 127 16.35 -7.79 -3.06
CA ASP A 127 17.50 -8.52 -3.61
C ASP A 127 17.03 -9.47 -4.72
N VAL A 128 16.93 -9.00 -5.93
CA VAL A 128 16.45 -9.79 -7.06
C VAL A 128 17.61 -10.51 -7.73
N GLY A 129 17.95 -11.70 -7.20
CA GLY A 129 19.05 -12.50 -7.73
C GLY A 129 20.42 -11.82 -7.65
N GLY A 130 20.67 -11.06 -6.58
CA GLY A 130 21.89 -10.29 -6.37
C GLY A 130 21.84 -8.85 -6.88
N GLN A 131 20.79 -8.47 -7.61
CA GLN A 131 20.59 -7.11 -8.11
C GLN A 131 19.59 -6.34 -7.23
N PRO A 132 19.90 -5.10 -6.81
CA PRO A 132 18.96 -4.28 -6.06
C PRO A 132 17.83 -3.77 -6.97
N VAL A 133 16.60 -3.88 -6.50
CA VAL A 133 15.40 -3.33 -7.13
C VAL A 133 14.57 -2.62 -6.07
N GLY A 134 14.24 -1.36 -6.30
CA GLY A 134 13.34 -0.62 -5.42
C GLY A 134 11.87 -0.91 -5.75
N ALA A 135 11.08 -1.17 -4.72
CA ALA A 135 9.63 -1.32 -4.83
C ALA A 135 8.93 -0.34 -3.89
N VAL A 136 7.92 0.37 -4.37
CA VAL A 136 7.22 1.41 -3.61
C VAL A 136 5.72 1.24 -3.75
N SER A 137 5.06 0.89 -2.64
CA SER A 137 3.60 0.84 -2.53
C SER A 137 3.07 2.20 -2.10
N ILE A 138 2.26 2.81 -2.95
CA ILE A 138 1.77 4.18 -2.81
C ILE A 138 0.28 4.16 -2.48
N HIS A 139 -0.13 5.00 -1.51
CA HIS A 139 -1.54 5.23 -1.22
C HIS A 139 -1.77 6.74 -1.04
N LEU A 140 -2.28 7.40 -2.06
CA LEU A 140 -2.55 8.84 -2.02
C LEU A 140 -3.89 9.16 -1.34
N GLU A 141 -4.10 10.44 -0.99
CA GLU A 141 -5.31 10.88 -0.33
C GLU A 141 -6.50 10.93 -1.28
N ASN A 142 -7.61 10.33 -0.85
CA ASN A 142 -8.89 10.37 -1.57
C ASN A 142 -9.77 11.58 -1.17
N ARG A 143 -9.46 12.25 -0.04
CA ARG A 143 -10.15 13.44 0.46
C ARG A 143 -9.41 14.73 0.09
N THR A 144 -8.93 14.81 -1.14
CA THR A 144 -8.20 15.98 -1.66
C THR A 144 -8.41 16.13 -3.15
N HIS A 145 -7.98 17.27 -3.69
CA HIS A 145 -7.99 17.55 -5.13
C HIS A 145 -6.71 17.09 -5.82
N GLY A 146 -6.65 17.22 -7.14
CA GLY A 146 -5.49 16.85 -7.95
C GLY A 146 -4.18 17.49 -7.48
N GLU A 147 -4.19 18.77 -7.08
CA GLU A 147 -2.99 19.45 -6.58
C GLU A 147 -2.48 18.87 -5.25
N GLY A 148 -3.38 18.42 -4.37
CA GLY A 148 -2.96 17.74 -3.13
C GLY A 148 -2.30 16.40 -3.41
N ARG A 149 -2.84 15.59 -4.31
CA ARG A 149 -2.21 14.33 -4.75
C ARG A 149 -0.91 14.56 -5.50
N LYS A 150 -0.82 15.60 -6.30
CA LYS A 150 0.42 16.03 -6.96
C LYS A 150 1.51 16.37 -5.94
N ALA A 151 1.16 17.12 -4.89
CA ALA A 151 2.11 17.44 -3.80
C ALA A 151 2.58 16.16 -3.08
N GLN A 152 1.68 15.22 -2.81
CA GLN A 152 2.01 13.93 -2.23
C GLN A 152 2.92 13.10 -3.15
N MET A 153 2.63 13.03 -4.44
CA MET A 153 3.49 12.34 -5.41
C MET A 153 4.86 12.99 -5.53
N ALA A 154 4.94 14.31 -5.53
CA ALA A 154 6.23 15.02 -5.56
C ALA A 154 7.11 14.65 -4.35
N ALA A 155 6.51 14.60 -3.14
CA ALA A 155 7.22 14.17 -1.93
C ALA A 155 7.71 12.71 -2.03
N ILE A 156 6.91 11.81 -2.62
CA ILE A 156 7.33 10.42 -2.88
C ILE A 156 8.55 10.39 -3.81
N LEU A 157 8.48 11.07 -4.94
CA LEU A 157 9.56 11.08 -5.93
C LEU A 157 10.86 11.67 -5.38
N GLU A 158 10.78 12.70 -4.54
CA GLU A 158 11.93 13.28 -3.84
C GLU A 158 12.55 12.26 -2.87
N ALA A 159 11.72 11.64 -2.03
CA ALA A 159 12.18 10.66 -1.06
C ALA A 159 12.77 9.41 -1.72
N VAL A 160 12.15 8.91 -2.78
CA VAL A 160 12.62 7.73 -3.52
C VAL A 160 13.99 7.96 -4.14
N ARG A 161 14.26 9.14 -4.70
CA ARG A 161 15.60 9.48 -5.22
C ARG A 161 16.69 9.43 -4.15
N LYS A 162 16.33 9.75 -2.91
CA LYS A 162 17.24 9.72 -1.77
C LYS A 162 17.39 8.33 -1.17
N GLU A 163 16.25 7.64 -0.99
CA GLU A 163 16.21 6.35 -0.30
C GLU A 163 16.60 5.16 -1.20
N LEU A 164 16.32 5.23 -2.49
CA LEU A 164 16.55 4.16 -3.46
C LEU A 164 17.35 4.68 -4.68
N PRO A 165 18.56 5.25 -4.45
CA PRO A 165 19.35 5.79 -5.55
C PRO A 165 19.89 4.70 -6.46
N ASP A 166 20.07 5.03 -7.72
CA ASP A 166 20.83 4.23 -8.71
C ASP A 166 20.37 2.76 -8.89
N MET A 167 19.08 2.49 -8.71
CA MET A 167 18.51 1.18 -8.94
C MET A 167 17.22 1.24 -9.76
N PRO A 168 16.85 0.16 -10.47
CA PRO A 168 15.53 0.05 -11.10
C PRO A 168 14.42 0.18 -10.05
N LEU A 169 13.34 0.88 -10.41
CA LEU A 169 12.24 1.20 -9.50
C LEU A 169 10.91 0.67 -10.03
N ILE A 170 10.12 0.10 -9.12
CA ILE A 170 8.73 -0.25 -9.32
C ILE A 170 7.90 0.62 -8.40
N LEU A 171 7.11 1.55 -8.96
CA LEU A 171 6.24 2.44 -8.21
C LEU A 171 4.80 2.21 -8.62
N GLY A 172 3.93 2.02 -7.65
CA GLY A 172 2.51 1.87 -7.92
C GLY A 172 1.68 1.72 -6.65
N GLY A 173 0.39 1.51 -6.84
CA GLY A 173 -0.58 1.40 -5.75
C GLY A 173 -1.84 2.19 -6.04
N ASP A 174 -2.57 2.58 -5.00
CA ASP A 174 -3.80 3.36 -5.10
C ASP A 174 -3.50 4.85 -5.14
N LEU A 175 -3.57 5.43 -6.32
CA LEU A 175 -3.34 6.86 -6.53
C LEU A 175 -4.60 7.70 -6.23
N ASN A 176 -5.73 7.07 -5.96
CA ASN A 176 -7.01 7.71 -5.69
C ASN A 176 -7.42 8.76 -6.74
N THR A 177 -6.99 8.57 -7.98
CA THR A 177 -7.41 9.37 -9.13
C THR A 177 -8.71 8.81 -9.65
N ASN A 178 -9.80 9.53 -9.45
CA ASN A 178 -11.12 9.12 -9.91
C ASN A 178 -11.90 10.28 -10.52
N THR A 179 -12.88 9.94 -11.34
CA THR A 179 -13.73 10.92 -12.04
C THR A 179 -14.69 11.66 -11.12
N PHE A 180 -14.84 11.26 -9.86
CA PHE A 180 -15.69 11.96 -8.90
C PHE A 180 -15.06 13.23 -8.34
N ASP A 181 -13.73 13.34 -8.40
CA ASP A 181 -13.01 14.57 -8.07
C ASP A 181 -13.14 15.61 -9.20
N GLY A 182 -13.49 15.18 -10.39
CA GLY A 182 -13.73 15.99 -11.57
C GLY A 182 -15.10 16.66 -11.54
N ARG A 183 -15.45 17.30 -10.45
CA ARG A 183 -16.61 18.22 -10.44
C ARG A 183 -16.35 19.48 -11.26
N ALA A 184 -15.10 19.80 -11.50
CA ALA A 184 -14.65 20.75 -12.51
C ALA A 184 -14.08 19.97 -13.69
N LYS A 185 -14.52 20.23 -14.92
CA LYS A 185 -13.99 19.60 -16.14
C LYS A 185 -12.47 19.79 -16.32
N GLU A 186 -11.91 20.70 -15.57
CA GLU A 186 -10.49 21.06 -15.54
C GLU A 186 -9.65 20.09 -14.70
N ASP A 187 -10.30 19.21 -13.90
CA ASP A 187 -9.65 18.23 -13.04
C ASP A 187 -9.51 16.84 -13.70
N ILE A 188 -9.98 16.69 -14.94
CA ILE A 188 -9.86 15.52 -15.80
C ILE A 188 -8.86 15.83 -16.92
#